data_3aa0daae68ba6ec5c6276e1da673319e
#
_entry.id   3aa0daae68ba6ec5c6276e1da673319e
#
_cell.length_a   1.000
_cell.length_b   1.000
_cell.length_c   1.000
_cell.angle_alpha   90.00
_cell.angle_beta   90.00
_cell.angle_gamma   90.00
#
_symmetry.space_group_name_H-M   'P 1'
#
loop_
_entity.id
_entity.type
_entity.pdbx_description
1 polymer ?
#
loop_
_entity_poly.entity_id
_entity_poly.type
_entity_poly.pdbx_seq_one_letter_code
_entity_poly.pdbx_strand_id
1 'polypeptide(L)'
;MRYRTLGPTGIKVSEVSFGCWTMGGPNFSPANGQPIGWAQINEDDVLAGIRTGLDAGVNHWDNADVYGNGRAERLLASCLARLGIKRSSQVIATKVGHAKGTAPHGYEPHHIRNQCEQSLRNLRTDYIDLYYFHHGTYTGEDHEGRPHDYLHEAADVMHALVKEGKVRAVGQSAYSDDDYARALPVLRPHVCQSKANLRYDDMIRPGSRLQDLMHQHHCTFVAFGPLDQGILLDKFDPAKPPAWEEGDYRANRKDFATATLTGVRQKLAQVVARFGGTPTTDPAARAALLSSVVQRWVLAHDHVACVIPGFRNAAQARCNVHAGSDAPLAPADVAWLRDLFRPA
;
A
#
# COMPACT_ATOMS: atom_id res chain seq x y z
N MET A 1 11.74 12.89 -9.23
CA MET A 1 10.42 12.33 -8.79
C MET A 1 9.31 13.04 -9.54
N ARG A 2 8.36 12.30 -10.11
CA ARG A 2 7.11 12.84 -10.68
C ARG A 2 6.00 12.81 -9.64
N TYR A 3 4.96 13.61 -9.83
CA TYR A 3 3.83 13.73 -8.91
C TYR A 3 2.51 13.65 -9.66
N ARG A 4 1.50 13.07 -9.03
CA ARG A 4 0.11 13.01 -9.51
C ARG A 4 -0.86 13.48 -8.42
N THR A 5 -2.04 13.91 -8.84
CA THR A 5 -3.08 14.37 -7.91
C THR A 5 -4.00 13.22 -7.53
N LEU A 6 -4.39 13.14 -6.26
CA LEU A 6 -5.35 12.16 -5.74
C LEU A 6 -6.78 12.63 -6.05
N GLY A 7 -7.38 12.11 -7.12
CA GLY A 7 -8.73 12.46 -7.51
C GLY A 7 -8.97 13.98 -7.55
N PRO A 8 -10.15 14.46 -7.16
CA PRO A 8 -10.49 15.89 -7.15
C PRO A 8 -9.96 16.65 -5.92
N THR A 9 -9.14 16.02 -5.06
CA THR A 9 -8.73 16.60 -3.76
C THR A 9 -7.74 17.75 -3.85
N GLY A 10 -7.02 17.88 -4.97
CA GLY A 10 -5.87 18.77 -5.10
C GLY A 10 -4.60 18.29 -4.38
N ILE A 11 -4.65 17.19 -3.63
CA ILE A 11 -3.50 16.61 -2.91
C ILE A 11 -2.56 15.95 -3.92
N LYS A 12 -1.32 16.44 -3.99
CA LYS A 12 -0.28 15.89 -4.87
C LYS A 12 0.59 14.89 -4.12
N VAL A 13 0.73 13.70 -4.69
CA VAL A 13 1.59 12.62 -4.16
C VAL A 13 2.68 12.26 -5.16
N SER A 14 3.84 11.84 -4.66
CA SER A 14 4.91 11.28 -5.48
C SER A 14 4.43 9.97 -6.13
N GLU A 15 4.73 9.74 -7.42
CA GLU A 15 4.35 8.50 -8.13
C GLU A 15 4.89 7.25 -7.44
N VAL A 16 6.09 7.33 -6.85
CA VAL A 16 6.56 6.35 -5.88
C VAL A 16 6.44 6.98 -4.50
N SER A 17 5.52 6.44 -3.73
CA SER A 17 5.25 6.73 -2.34
C SER A 17 5.72 5.56 -1.47
N PHE A 18 5.61 5.63 -0.15
CA PHE A 18 6.09 4.53 0.69
C PHE A 18 5.00 3.94 1.57
N GLY A 19 4.88 2.60 1.54
CA GLY A 19 4.04 1.82 2.45
C GLY A 19 4.78 1.55 3.76
N CYS A 20 4.13 1.91 4.87
CA CYS A 20 4.71 1.83 6.21
C CYS A 20 4.41 0.51 6.94
N TRP A 21 3.75 -0.47 6.30
CA TRP A 21 3.43 -1.73 6.97
C TRP A 21 4.67 -2.44 7.52
N THR A 22 5.76 -2.44 6.76
CA THR A 22 7.04 -3.03 7.19
C THR A 22 7.63 -2.38 8.43
N MET A 23 7.27 -1.13 8.73
CA MET A 23 7.71 -0.38 9.92
C MET A 23 6.99 -0.83 11.20
N GLY A 24 5.90 -1.57 11.09
CA GLY A 24 5.15 -2.12 12.21
C GLY A 24 5.91 -3.23 12.96
N GLY A 25 6.84 -3.91 12.27
CA GLY A 25 7.55 -5.07 12.81
C GLY A 25 6.64 -6.30 13.01
N PRO A 26 7.05 -7.29 13.82
CA PRO A 26 6.27 -8.46 14.12
C PRO A 26 4.91 -8.11 14.73
N ASN A 27 3.86 -8.78 14.27
CA ASN A 27 2.52 -8.60 14.79
C ASN A 27 1.67 -9.86 14.55
N PHE A 28 0.67 -10.07 15.42
CA PHE A 28 -0.21 -11.23 15.36
C PHE A 28 -1.67 -10.79 15.41
N SER A 29 -2.52 -11.48 14.69
CA SER A 29 -3.96 -11.29 14.73
C SER A 29 -4.51 -11.70 16.11
N PRO A 30 -5.21 -10.81 16.80
CA PRO A 30 -5.83 -11.16 18.08
C PRO A 30 -6.98 -12.19 17.93
N ALA A 31 -7.51 -12.36 16.71
CA ALA A 31 -8.62 -13.25 16.45
C ALA A 31 -8.20 -14.73 16.35
N ASN A 32 -6.99 -14.99 15.81
CA ASN A 32 -6.57 -16.36 15.49
C ASN A 32 -5.06 -16.62 15.68
N GLY A 33 -4.31 -15.67 16.23
CA GLY A 33 -2.86 -15.78 16.46
C GLY A 33 -2.00 -15.84 15.20
N GLN A 34 -2.56 -15.66 14.01
CA GLN A 34 -1.79 -15.71 12.77
C GLN A 34 -0.89 -14.48 12.60
N PRO A 35 0.32 -14.64 12.05
CA PRO A 35 1.20 -13.53 11.72
C PRO A 35 0.53 -12.53 10.75
N ILE A 36 0.52 -11.26 11.10
CA ILE A 36 0.00 -10.15 10.30
C ILE A 36 1.00 -8.98 10.19
N GLY A 37 2.18 -9.16 10.71
CA GLY A 37 3.26 -8.17 10.73
C GLY A 37 4.37 -8.48 9.72
N TRP A 38 5.55 -7.99 10.04
CA TRP A 38 6.80 -8.22 9.31
C TRP A 38 7.91 -8.67 10.28
N ALA A 39 9.07 -9.01 9.73
CA ALA A 39 10.27 -9.28 10.51
C ALA A 39 10.65 -8.09 11.41
N GLN A 40 11.53 -8.34 12.38
CA GLN A 40 12.12 -7.31 13.24
C GLN A 40 12.69 -6.16 12.43
N ILE A 41 12.57 -4.95 12.97
CA ILE A 41 13.06 -3.72 12.34
C ILE A 41 14.12 -3.07 13.24
N ASN A 42 15.07 -2.41 12.58
CA ASN A 42 15.96 -1.45 13.22
C ASN A 42 15.45 -0.03 12.92
N GLU A 43 15.22 0.79 13.94
CA GLU A 43 14.63 2.11 13.76
C GLU A 43 15.58 3.10 13.07
N ASP A 44 16.90 2.98 13.25
CA ASP A 44 17.87 3.82 12.56
C ASP A 44 17.98 3.44 11.07
N ASP A 45 17.83 2.16 10.72
CA ASP A 45 17.72 1.71 9.34
C ASP A 45 16.45 2.27 8.67
N VAL A 46 15.33 2.27 9.38
CA VAL A 46 14.06 2.89 8.91
C VAL A 46 14.24 4.39 8.71
N LEU A 47 14.86 5.09 9.68
CA LEU A 47 15.17 6.52 9.57
C LEU A 47 16.04 6.82 8.35
N ALA A 48 17.06 6.02 8.10
CA ALA A 48 17.91 6.15 6.91
C ALA A 48 17.12 5.91 5.61
N GLY A 49 16.18 4.97 5.63
CA GLY A 49 15.27 4.72 4.50
C GLY A 49 14.31 5.89 4.24
N ILE A 50 13.73 6.47 5.30
CA ILE A 50 12.86 7.66 5.20
C ILE A 50 13.65 8.85 4.64
N ARG A 51 14.86 9.12 5.15
CA ARG A 51 15.75 10.16 4.62
C ARG A 51 16.00 9.96 3.13
N THR A 52 16.35 8.73 2.73
CA THR A 52 16.59 8.40 1.31
C THR A 52 15.36 8.68 0.44
N GLY A 53 14.16 8.36 0.93
CA GLY A 53 12.91 8.68 0.23
C GLY A 53 12.67 10.19 0.10
N LEU A 54 12.84 10.93 1.18
CA LEU A 54 12.69 12.40 1.20
C LEU A 54 13.68 13.07 0.24
N ASP A 55 14.94 12.66 0.26
CA ASP A 55 16.00 13.18 -0.64
C ASP A 55 15.65 12.91 -2.12
N ALA A 56 14.94 11.83 -2.41
CA ALA A 56 14.44 11.49 -3.74
C ALA A 56 13.11 12.19 -4.10
N GLY A 57 12.50 12.94 -3.18
CA GLY A 57 11.24 13.66 -3.37
C GLY A 57 9.98 12.87 -3.03
N VAL A 58 10.09 11.77 -2.27
CA VAL A 58 8.90 11.10 -1.72
C VAL A 58 8.23 12.04 -0.71
N ASN A 59 6.91 12.23 -0.88
CA ASN A 59 6.12 13.07 0.00
C ASN A 59 4.86 12.39 0.57
N HIS A 60 4.60 11.12 0.21
CA HIS A 60 3.42 10.40 0.65
C HIS A 60 3.80 9.10 1.37
N TRP A 61 3.19 8.89 2.55
CA TRP A 61 3.43 7.80 3.49
C TRP A 61 2.10 7.11 3.81
N ASP A 62 1.97 5.85 3.40
CA ASP A 62 0.75 5.07 3.61
C ASP A 62 0.89 4.20 4.86
N ASN A 63 0.12 4.50 5.88
CA ASN A 63 0.10 3.85 7.17
C ASN A 63 -1.24 3.14 7.46
N ALA A 64 -1.41 2.54 8.63
CA ALA A 64 -2.67 2.07 9.19
C ALA A 64 -2.55 1.90 10.71
N ASP A 65 -3.69 2.00 11.42
CA ASP A 65 -3.79 1.79 12.86
C ASP A 65 -3.30 0.40 13.29
N VAL A 66 -3.58 -0.63 12.49
CA VAL A 66 -3.21 -2.03 12.74
C VAL A 66 -1.72 -2.32 12.50
N TYR A 67 -0.96 -1.47 11.82
CA TYR A 67 0.44 -1.72 11.54
C TYR A 67 1.29 -1.66 12.81
N GLY A 68 1.56 -2.84 13.39
CA GLY A 68 2.19 -2.97 14.69
C GLY A 68 1.39 -2.26 15.81
N ASN A 69 0.07 -2.23 15.71
CA ASN A 69 -0.84 -1.56 16.66
C ASN A 69 -0.40 -0.10 16.92
N GLY A 70 -0.31 0.66 15.82
CA GLY A 70 0.10 2.07 15.82
C GLY A 70 1.62 2.30 15.93
N ARG A 71 2.46 1.25 16.00
CA ARG A 71 3.93 1.41 16.02
C ARG A 71 4.42 2.11 14.76
N ALA A 72 3.91 1.71 13.57
CA ALA A 72 4.33 2.31 12.30
C ALA A 72 3.99 3.81 12.23
N GLU A 73 2.83 4.24 12.75
CA GLU A 73 2.45 5.65 12.83
C GLU A 73 3.39 6.43 13.76
N ARG A 74 3.64 5.90 14.97
CA ARG A 74 4.54 6.54 15.95
C ARG A 74 5.98 6.64 15.44
N LEU A 75 6.46 5.58 14.75
CA LEU A 75 7.81 5.56 14.20
C LEU A 75 7.95 6.55 13.05
N LEU A 76 6.97 6.65 12.14
CA LEU A 76 6.97 7.66 11.07
C LEU A 76 7.04 9.07 11.67
N ALA A 77 6.17 9.39 12.64
CA ALA A 77 6.15 10.70 13.29
C ALA A 77 7.49 11.03 13.97
N SER A 78 8.09 10.05 14.67
CA SER A 78 9.41 10.19 15.30
C SER A 78 10.51 10.46 14.27
N CYS A 79 10.53 9.71 13.18
CA CYS A 79 11.53 9.87 12.11
C CYS A 79 11.41 11.25 11.44
N LEU A 80 10.20 11.67 11.05
CA LEU A 80 9.98 12.97 10.44
C LEU A 80 10.41 14.12 11.37
N ALA A 81 10.12 14.02 12.67
CA ALA A 81 10.56 14.99 13.67
C ALA A 81 12.09 15.03 13.81
N ARG A 82 12.76 13.86 13.90
CA ARG A 82 14.24 13.74 13.96
C ARG A 82 14.91 14.34 12.72
N LEU A 83 14.23 14.30 11.56
CA LEU A 83 14.73 14.87 10.30
C LEU A 83 14.35 16.34 10.12
N GLY A 84 13.62 16.96 11.06
CA GLY A 84 13.19 18.36 10.98
C GLY A 84 12.17 18.63 9.87
N ILE A 85 11.41 17.63 9.44
CA ILE A 85 10.47 17.72 8.32
C ILE A 85 9.16 18.36 8.79
N LYS A 86 8.74 19.42 8.10
CA LYS A 86 7.46 20.08 8.38
C LYS A 86 6.29 19.17 7.99
N ARG A 87 5.31 18.99 8.89
CA ARG A 87 4.11 18.17 8.66
C ARG A 87 3.39 18.56 7.36
N SER A 88 3.26 19.86 7.09
CA SER A 88 2.56 20.39 5.92
C SER A 88 3.24 20.10 4.58
N SER A 89 4.49 19.65 4.58
CA SER A 89 5.21 19.22 3.37
C SER A 89 4.99 17.75 3.03
N GLN A 90 4.27 17.01 3.87
CA GLN A 90 4.05 15.58 3.72
C GLN A 90 2.56 15.26 3.61
N VAL A 91 2.24 14.25 2.81
CA VAL A 91 0.92 13.62 2.72
C VAL A 91 0.96 12.33 3.53
N ILE A 92 0.14 12.25 4.56
CA ILE A 92 0.08 11.06 5.43
C ILE A 92 -1.29 10.42 5.30
N ALA A 93 -1.30 9.16 4.86
CA ALA A 93 -2.48 8.32 4.86
C ALA A 93 -2.44 7.36 6.06
N THR A 94 -3.61 7.09 6.64
CA THR A 94 -3.80 5.98 7.58
C THR A 94 -5.19 5.37 7.43
N LYS A 95 -5.49 4.28 8.15
CA LYS A 95 -6.66 3.45 7.87
C LYS A 95 -7.28 2.95 9.16
N VAL A 96 -8.58 2.59 9.10
CA VAL A 96 -9.36 1.97 10.18
C VAL A 96 -10.14 0.78 9.65
N GLY A 97 -10.39 -0.22 10.50
CA GLY A 97 -11.28 -1.34 10.21
C GLY A 97 -10.78 -2.72 10.62
N HIS A 98 -9.49 -3.02 10.45
CA HIS A 98 -8.96 -4.34 10.81
C HIS A 98 -8.83 -4.57 12.32
N ALA A 99 -8.51 -3.53 13.08
CA ALA A 99 -8.52 -3.60 14.53
C ALA A 99 -9.88 -3.13 15.05
N LYS A 100 -10.57 -3.93 15.86
CA LYS A 100 -11.86 -3.54 16.46
C LYS A 100 -11.79 -3.33 17.97
N GLY A 101 -10.72 -3.77 18.62
CA GLY A 101 -10.61 -3.71 20.08
C GLY A 101 -11.80 -4.36 20.75
N THR A 102 -12.46 -3.63 21.63
CA THR A 102 -13.70 -4.06 22.34
C THR A 102 -14.99 -3.70 21.60
N ALA A 103 -14.91 -3.01 20.45
CA ALA A 103 -16.09 -2.71 19.65
C ALA A 103 -16.64 -3.96 18.98
N PRO A 104 -17.94 -4.03 18.68
CA PRO A 104 -18.54 -5.18 18.00
C PRO A 104 -17.98 -5.33 16.58
N HIS A 105 -17.69 -4.20 15.91
CA HIS A 105 -17.16 -4.17 14.55
C HIS A 105 -16.09 -3.09 14.36
N GLY A 106 -15.15 -3.29 13.42
CA GLY A 106 -14.12 -2.31 13.10
C GLY A 106 -14.64 -1.00 12.48
N TYR A 107 -15.88 -1.00 12.00
CA TYR A 107 -16.58 0.17 11.46
C TYR A 107 -17.73 0.67 12.36
N GLU A 108 -17.75 0.28 13.63
CA GLU A 108 -18.65 0.89 14.59
C GLU A 108 -18.33 2.38 14.73
N PRO A 109 -19.34 3.29 14.71
CA PRO A 109 -19.15 4.74 14.65
C PRO A 109 -18.22 5.32 15.73
N HIS A 110 -18.39 4.94 17.00
CA HIS A 110 -17.53 5.43 18.08
C HIS A 110 -16.10 4.88 17.95
N HIS A 111 -15.97 3.63 17.50
CA HIS A 111 -14.65 3.03 17.25
C HIS A 111 -13.88 3.78 16.17
N ILE A 112 -14.51 4.13 15.03
CA ILE A 112 -13.86 4.90 13.96
C ILE A 112 -13.34 6.24 14.51
N ARG A 113 -14.16 6.97 15.30
CA ARG A 113 -13.73 8.23 15.92
C ARG A 113 -12.56 8.04 16.86
N ASN A 114 -12.63 7.05 17.75
CA ASN A 114 -11.56 6.74 18.69
C ASN A 114 -10.24 6.39 17.98
N GLN A 115 -10.31 5.60 16.91
CA GLN A 115 -9.13 5.23 16.12
C GLN A 115 -8.56 6.42 15.34
N CYS A 116 -9.40 7.31 14.80
CA CYS A 116 -8.94 8.54 14.19
C CYS A 116 -8.15 9.41 15.20
N GLU A 117 -8.70 9.62 16.38
CA GLU A 117 -8.03 10.36 17.46
C GLU A 117 -6.72 9.68 17.92
N GLN A 118 -6.72 8.33 17.96
CA GLN A 118 -5.50 7.59 18.30
C GLN A 118 -4.44 7.74 17.20
N SER A 119 -4.82 7.67 15.92
CA SER A 119 -3.91 7.90 14.78
C SER A 119 -3.35 9.32 14.78
N LEU A 120 -4.16 10.35 15.06
CA LEU A 120 -3.71 11.73 15.21
C LEU A 120 -2.65 11.87 16.31
N ARG A 121 -2.87 11.25 17.48
CA ARG A 121 -1.89 11.22 18.58
C ARG A 121 -0.60 10.49 18.20
N ASN A 122 -0.71 9.31 17.57
CA ASN A 122 0.44 8.52 17.12
C ASN A 122 1.29 9.30 16.11
N LEU A 123 0.63 9.94 15.15
CA LEU A 123 1.25 10.73 14.07
C LEU A 123 1.69 12.13 14.52
N ARG A 124 1.32 12.54 15.75
CA ARG A 124 1.62 13.88 16.34
C ARG A 124 1.18 15.02 15.42
N THR A 125 -0.07 14.98 14.98
CA THR A 125 -0.64 15.94 14.01
C THR A 125 -2.11 16.19 14.30
N ASP A 126 -2.61 17.33 13.84
CA ASP A 126 -4.02 17.72 13.99
C ASP A 126 -4.90 17.24 12.85
N TYR A 127 -4.29 16.74 11.75
CA TYR A 127 -5.03 16.26 10.58
C TYR A 127 -4.34 15.09 9.90
N ILE A 128 -5.16 14.25 9.25
CA ILE A 128 -4.79 13.16 8.35
C ILE A 128 -5.12 13.60 6.93
N ASP A 129 -4.18 13.44 5.98
CA ASP A 129 -4.43 13.85 4.60
C ASP A 129 -5.40 12.90 3.89
N LEU A 130 -5.29 11.58 4.16
CA LEU A 130 -6.12 10.57 3.55
C LEU A 130 -6.45 9.47 4.57
N TYR A 131 -7.74 9.31 4.89
CA TYR A 131 -8.20 8.31 5.85
C TYR A 131 -9.03 7.25 5.13
N TYR A 132 -8.63 5.98 5.27
CA TYR A 132 -9.24 4.88 4.55
C TYR A 132 -10.11 3.99 5.43
N PHE A 133 -11.19 3.47 4.86
CA PHE A 133 -11.67 2.16 5.25
C PHE A 133 -10.67 1.10 4.75
N HIS A 134 -10.28 0.15 5.63
CA HIS A 134 -9.17 -0.77 5.38
C HIS A 134 -9.59 -2.10 4.72
N HIS A 135 -10.90 -2.37 4.62
CA HIS A 135 -11.49 -3.52 3.93
C HIS A 135 -12.94 -3.23 3.54
N GLY A 136 -13.56 -4.13 2.75
CA GLY A 136 -14.93 -4.00 2.25
C GLY A 136 -16.00 -4.74 3.07
N THR A 137 -15.63 -5.38 4.19
CA THR A 137 -16.58 -6.11 5.04
C THR A 137 -17.22 -5.15 6.04
N TYR A 138 -18.49 -4.81 5.84
CA TYR A 138 -19.24 -3.87 6.68
C TYR A 138 -20.31 -4.55 7.53
N THR A 139 -20.62 -5.82 7.24
CA THR A 139 -21.61 -6.59 7.98
C THR A 139 -20.99 -7.33 9.15
N GLY A 140 -21.67 -7.34 10.28
CA GLY A 140 -21.24 -8.02 11.50
C GLY A 140 -22.38 -8.08 12.50
N GLU A 141 -22.06 -8.07 13.78
CA GLU A 141 -23.02 -8.00 14.88
C GLU A 141 -22.96 -6.61 15.54
N ASP A 142 -24.09 -6.16 16.11
CA ASP A 142 -24.12 -4.99 16.99
C ASP A 142 -23.74 -5.34 18.43
N HIS A 143 -23.88 -4.38 19.37
CA HIS A 143 -23.57 -4.58 20.79
C HIS A 143 -24.45 -5.62 21.49
N GLU A 144 -25.61 -5.96 20.90
CA GLU A 144 -26.53 -6.95 21.41
C GLU A 144 -26.46 -8.28 20.66
N GLY A 145 -25.46 -8.44 19.76
CA GLY A 145 -25.27 -9.66 18.99
C GLY A 145 -26.24 -9.83 17.80
N ARG A 146 -26.92 -8.77 17.37
CA ARG A 146 -27.85 -8.81 16.23
C ARG A 146 -27.09 -8.49 14.91
N PRO A 147 -27.49 -9.11 13.80
CA PRO A 147 -26.93 -8.77 12.49
C PRO A 147 -27.07 -7.28 12.19
N HIS A 148 -25.96 -6.64 11.79
CA HIS A 148 -25.90 -5.21 11.51
C HIS A 148 -25.02 -4.89 10.30
N ASP A 149 -25.39 -3.85 9.54
CA ASP A 149 -24.62 -3.31 8.42
C ASP A 149 -24.14 -1.89 8.75
N TYR A 150 -22.87 -1.76 9.01
CA TYR A 150 -22.23 -0.51 9.45
C TYR A 150 -21.92 0.49 8.32
N LEU A 151 -22.11 0.15 7.03
CA LEU A 151 -21.58 0.95 5.93
C LEU A 151 -22.05 2.41 5.96
N HIS A 152 -23.35 2.65 6.14
CA HIS A 152 -23.91 4.01 6.11
C HIS A 152 -23.45 4.85 7.31
N GLU A 153 -23.58 4.30 8.52
CA GLU A 153 -23.17 4.97 9.75
C GLU A 153 -21.66 5.28 9.77
N ALA A 154 -20.85 4.32 9.31
CA ALA A 154 -19.41 4.49 9.17
C ALA A 154 -19.06 5.61 8.17
N ALA A 155 -19.73 5.65 7.01
CA ALA A 155 -19.53 6.70 6.02
C ALA A 155 -19.90 8.08 6.57
N ASP A 156 -21.00 8.18 7.33
CA ASP A 156 -21.39 9.43 7.99
C ASP A 156 -20.31 9.92 8.97
N VAL A 157 -19.70 9.02 9.72
CA VAL A 157 -18.55 9.39 10.59
C VAL A 157 -17.36 9.86 9.78
N MET A 158 -17.01 9.20 8.68
CA MET A 158 -15.90 9.64 7.82
C MET A 158 -16.14 11.05 7.26
N HIS A 159 -17.36 11.32 6.79
CA HIS A 159 -17.74 12.66 6.30
C HIS A 159 -17.74 13.71 7.43
N ALA A 160 -18.17 13.35 8.64
CA ALA A 160 -18.09 14.23 9.80
C ALA A 160 -16.64 14.59 10.15
N LEU A 161 -15.71 13.62 10.12
CA LEU A 161 -14.28 13.85 10.35
C LEU A 161 -13.67 14.80 9.30
N VAL A 162 -14.14 14.73 8.05
CA VAL A 162 -13.75 15.70 7.01
C VAL A 162 -14.28 17.10 7.33
N LYS A 163 -15.55 17.21 7.70
CA LYS A 163 -16.18 18.49 8.08
C LYS A 163 -15.53 19.12 9.31
N GLU A 164 -15.06 18.29 10.25
CA GLU A 164 -14.32 18.71 11.44
C GLU A 164 -12.86 19.14 11.14
N GLY A 165 -12.37 18.93 9.93
CA GLY A 165 -11.00 19.24 9.52
C GLY A 165 -9.94 18.24 10.01
N LYS A 166 -10.34 17.14 10.65
CA LYS A 166 -9.43 16.08 11.11
C LYS A 166 -8.93 15.19 9.97
N VAL A 167 -9.71 15.10 8.90
CA VAL A 167 -9.41 14.34 7.68
C VAL A 167 -9.57 15.25 6.48
N ARG A 168 -8.63 15.24 5.53
CA ARG A 168 -8.72 16.08 4.32
C ARG A 168 -9.45 15.36 3.18
N ALA A 169 -9.26 14.04 3.07
CA ALA A 169 -9.91 13.22 2.04
C ALA A 169 -10.15 11.80 2.58
N VAL A 170 -11.20 11.15 2.08
CA VAL A 170 -11.53 9.78 2.42
C VAL A 170 -11.15 8.83 1.29
N GLY A 171 -10.78 7.60 1.65
CA GLY A 171 -10.44 6.54 0.73
C GLY A 171 -11.10 5.20 1.10
N GLN A 172 -11.11 4.28 0.13
CA GLN A 172 -11.52 2.90 0.31
C GLN A 172 -10.37 1.98 -0.08
N SER A 173 -9.89 1.16 0.85
CA SER A 173 -9.03 0.01 0.55
C SER A 173 -9.88 -1.26 0.55
N ALA A 174 -9.82 -2.07 -0.50
CA ALA A 174 -10.60 -3.29 -0.60
C ALA A 174 -9.90 -4.33 -1.51
N TYR A 175 -10.47 -5.52 -1.57
CA TYR A 175 -9.86 -6.66 -2.24
C TYR A 175 -10.70 -7.23 -3.40
N SER A 176 -11.93 -6.74 -3.58
CA SER A 176 -12.83 -7.17 -4.66
C SER A 176 -13.59 -6.01 -5.28
N ASP A 177 -14.01 -6.18 -6.53
CA ASP A 177 -14.85 -5.23 -7.25
C ASP A 177 -16.20 -5.02 -6.56
N ASP A 178 -16.76 -6.07 -5.93
CA ASP A 178 -18.03 -5.99 -5.21
C ASP A 178 -17.93 -5.11 -3.97
N ASP A 179 -16.80 -5.16 -3.25
CA ASP A 179 -16.55 -4.26 -2.11
C ASP A 179 -16.60 -2.80 -2.55
N TYR A 180 -15.97 -2.49 -3.69
CA TYR A 180 -15.97 -1.13 -4.25
C TYR A 180 -17.36 -0.73 -4.76
N ALA A 181 -18.02 -1.60 -5.51
CA ALA A 181 -19.36 -1.33 -6.05
C ALA A 181 -20.37 -1.01 -4.92
N ARG A 182 -20.20 -1.65 -3.77
CA ARG A 182 -21.02 -1.41 -2.58
C ARG A 182 -20.65 -0.12 -1.86
N ALA A 183 -19.37 0.16 -1.67
CA ALA A 183 -18.92 1.27 -0.84
C ALA A 183 -18.91 2.62 -1.58
N LEU A 184 -18.56 2.66 -2.87
CA LEU A 184 -18.36 3.91 -3.60
C LEU A 184 -19.59 4.83 -3.61
N PRO A 185 -20.84 4.36 -3.82
CA PRO A 185 -22.02 5.22 -3.79
C PRO A 185 -22.30 5.87 -2.43
N VAL A 186 -21.90 5.18 -1.34
CA VAL A 186 -22.18 5.59 0.05
C VAL A 186 -21.05 6.43 0.63
N LEU A 187 -19.83 5.89 0.63
CA LEU A 187 -18.64 6.57 1.17
C LEU A 187 -18.17 7.74 0.30
N ARG A 188 -18.40 7.69 -1.02
CA ARG A 188 -17.90 8.67 -2.00
C ARG A 188 -16.41 8.98 -1.81
N PRO A 189 -15.55 7.97 -1.82
CA PRO A 189 -14.13 8.17 -1.59
C PRO A 189 -13.48 8.87 -2.78
N HIS A 190 -12.37 9.53 -2.53
CA HIS A 190 -11.53 10.15 -3.57
C HIS A 190 -10.49 9.18 -4.13
N VAL A 191 -10.20 8.10 -3.38
CA VAL A 191 -9.12 7.17 -3.67
C VAL A 191 -9.57 5.74 -3.38
N CYS A 192 -9.33 4.85 -4.35
CA CYS A 192 -9.40 3.41 -4.20
C CYS A 192 -7.98 2.86 -3.97
N GLN A 193 -7.81 1.90 -3.06
CA GLN A 193 -6.51 1.29 -2.81
C GLN A 193 -6.63 -0.23 -2.82
N SER A 194 -5.87 -0.92 -3.68
CA SER A 194 -5.80 -2.38 -3.69
C SER A 194 -4.43 -2.89 -4.14
N LYS A 195 -4.27 -4.24 -4.09
CA LYS A 195 -3.08 -4.90 -4.60
C LYS A 195 -3.02 -4.77 -6.12
N ALA A 196 -1.88 -4.30 -6.63
CA ALA A 196 -1.63 -4.30 -8.06
C ALA A 196 -0.14 -4.47 -8.37
N ASN A 197 0.18 -5.44 -9.23
CA ASN A 197 1.50 -5.71 -9.75
C ASN A 197 1.40 -6.66 -10.97
N LEU A 198 2.53 -7.02 -11.58
CA LEU A 198 2.56 -7.88 -12.78
C LEU A 198 1.87 -9.25 -12.62
N ARG A 199 1.70 -9.76 -11.39
CA ARG A 199 1.02 -11.04 -11.11
C ARG A 199 -0.46 -10.86 -10.74
N TYR A 200 -0.87 -9.64 -10.42
CA TYR A 200 -2.21 -9.30 -9.93
C TYR A 200 -2.60 -7.96 -10.53
N ASP A 201 -3.27 -7.98 -11.68
CA ASP A 201 -3.68 -6.78 -12.41
C ASP A 201 -5.20 -6.58 -12.49
N ASP A 202 -5.97 -7.46 -11.88
CA ASP A 202 -7.44 -7.49 -11.98
C ASP A 202 -8.09 -6.13 -11.70
N MET A 203 -7.51 -5.37 -10.75
CA MET A 203 -8.05 -4.06 -10.33
C MET A 203 -7.67 -2.91 -11.27
N ILE A 204 -6.58 -3.05 -12.05
CA ILE A 204 -6.03 -1.93 -12.84
C ILE A 204 -6.02 -2.21 -14.35
N ARG A 205 -6.26 -3.44 -14.79
CA ARG A 205 -6.24 -3.78 -16.23
C ARG A 205 -7.31 -2.99 -16.99
N PRO A 206 -7.04 -2.61 -18.23
CA PRO A 206 -8.03 -1.93 -19.08
C PRO A 206 -9.33 -2.71 -19.17
N GLY A 207 -10.47 -2.03 -18.96
CA GLY A 207 -11.79 -2.63 -18.97
C GLY A 207 -12.12 -3.47 -17.73
N SER A 208 -11.36 -3.31 -16.62
CA SER A 208 -11.77 -3.89 -15.34
C SER A 208 -12.99 -3.15 -14.79
N ARG A 209 -13.85 -3.88 -14.07
CA ARG A 209 -15.03 -3.25 -13.42
C ARG A 209 -14.66 -2.12 -12.48
N LEU A 210 -13.53 -2.24 -11.76
CA LEU A 210 -13.06 -1.17 -10.88
C LEU A 210 -12.67 0.07 -11.69
N GLN A 211 -12.08 -0.09 -12.88
CA GLN A 211 -11.76 1.07 -13.73
C GLN A 211 -13.04 1.86 -14.09
N ASP A 212 -14.10 1.17 -14.48
CA ASP A 212 -15.40 1.80 -14.78
C ASP A 212 -15.98 2.50 -13.54
N LEU A 213 -15.92 1.86 -12.38
CA LEU A 213 -16.35 2.45 -11.12
C LEU A 213 -15.53 3.69 -10.75
N MET A 214 -14.21 3.66 -10.93
CA MET A 214 -13.37 4.83 -10.67
C MET A 214 -13.68 6.00 -11.61
N HIS A 215 -13.96 5.74 -12.88
CA HIS A 215 -14.44 6.75 -13.83
C HIS A 215 -15.75 7.37 -13.34
N GLN A 216 -16.73 6.52 -13.03
CA GLN A 216 -18.05 6.96 -12.59
C GLN A 216 -18.00 7.80 -11.31
N HIS A 217 -17.12 7.46 -10.37
CA HIS A 217 -17.03 8.11 -9.06
C HIS A 217 -15.85 9.10 -8.96
N HIS A 218 -15.14 9.37 -10.04
CA HIS A 218 -13.99 10.30 -10.10
C HIS A 218 -12.87 9.97 -9.10
N CYS A 219 -12.62 8.66 -8.87
CA CYS A 219 -11.58 8.19 -7.97
C CYS A 219 -10.25 8.01 -8.70
N THR A 220 -9.15 8.07 -7.95
CA THR A 220 -7.83 7.59 -8.37
C THR A 220 -7.46 6.32 -7.62
N PHE A 221 -6.43 5.63 -8.11
CA PHE A 221 -5.97 4.37 -7.54
C PHE A 221 -4.59 4.50 -6.90
N VAL A 222 -4.43 3.92 -5.70
CA VAL A 222 -3.16 3.74 -5.01
C VAL A 222 -2.85 2.25 -4.97
N ALA A 223 -1.72 1.84 -5.54
CA ALA A 223 -1.35 0.43 -5.67
C ALA A 223 -0.46 -0.01 -4.51
N PHE A 224 -0.95 -0.90 -3.63
CA PHE A 224 -0.09 -1.57 -2.67
C PHE A 224 0.48 -2.88 -3.23
N GLY A 225 1.60 -3.34 -2.65
CA GLY A 225 2.27 -4.56 -3.04
C GLY A 225 2.81 -4.57 -4.48
N PRO A 226 3.33 -3.45 -5.03
CA PRO A 226 3.79 -3.39 -6.42
C PRO A 226 4.94 -4.36 -6.70
N LEU A 227 5.74 -4.70 -5.68
CA LEU A 227 6.87 -5.62 -5.78
C LEU A 227 6.55 -7.05 -5.32
N ASP A 228 5.28 -7.34 -5.05
CA ASP A 228 4.78 -8.62 -4.52
C ASP A 228 5.66 -9.18 -3.39
N GLN A 229 5.89 -8.34 -2.38
CA GLN A 229 6.70 -8.67 -1.18
C GLN A 229 8.14 -9.09 -1.50
N GLY A 230 8.67 -8.65 -2.64
CA GLY A 230 10.02 -8.92 -3.12
C GLY A 230 10.14 -10.08 -4.10
N ILE A 231 9.06 -10.81 -4.39
CA ILE A 231 9.04 -11.89 -5.40
C ILE A 231 9.44 -11.33 -6.77
N LEU A 232 8.92 -10.16 -7.14
CA LEU A 232 9.21 -9.50 -8.42
C LEU A 232 10.59 -8.83 -8.50
N LEU A 233 11.42 -8.98 -7.45
CA LEU A 233 12.82 -8.52 -7.44
C LEU A 233 13.84 -9.64 -7.61
N ASP A 234 13.39 -10.87 -7.85
CA ASP A 234 14.23 -12.09 -7.97
C ASP A 234 15.15 -12.35 -6.76
N LYS A 235 14.66 -12.00 -5.55
CA LYS A 235 15.44 -12.10 -4.31
C LYS A 235 15.46 -13.49 -3.69
N PHE A 236 14.50 -14.34 -4.05
CA PHE A 236 14.31 -15.64 -3.42
C PHE A 236 14.83 -16.76 -4.31
N ASP A 237 15.71 -17.58 -3.76
CA ASP A 237 16.19 -18.77 -4.45
C ASP A 237 15.10 -19.86 -4.41
N PRO A 238 14.58 -20.32 -5.56
CA PRO A 238 13.59 -21.39 -5.58
C PRO A 238 14.07 -22.70 -4.95
N ALA A 239 15.39 -22.96 -4.97
CA ALA A 239 15.98 -24.14 -4.37
C ALA A 239 16.12 -24.05 -2.83
N LYS A 240 15.97 -22.85 -2.27
CA LYS A 240 16.11 -22.58 -0.83
C LYS A 240 14.92 -21.77 -0.36
N PRO A 241 13.80 -22.44 0.05
CA PRO A 241 12.65 -21.73 0.59
C PRO A 241 13.06 -20.75 1.69
N PRO A 242 12.53 -19.51 1.68
CA PRO A 242 12.90 -18.51 2.66
C PRO A 242 12.46 -18.96 4.07
N ALA A 243 13.33 -18.78 5.06
CA ALA A 243 12.94 -18.84 6.45
C ALA A 243 12.41 -17.49 6.90
N TRP A 244 11.29 -17.49 7.59
CA TRP A 244 10.62 -16.28 8.08
C TRP A 244 10.77 -16.14 9.58
N GLU A 245 10.95 -14.93 10.04
CA GLU A 245 10.93 -14.61 11.46
C GLU A 245 9.51 -14.75 12.03
N GLU A 246 9.42 -14.95 13.34
CA GLU A 246 8.15 -15.02 14.04
C GLU A 246 7.34 -13.71 13.87
N GLY A 247 6.06 -13.84 13.60
CA GLY A 247 5.17 -12.67 13.34
C GLY A 247 5.25 -12.11 11.93
N ASP A 248 6.06 -12.71 11.03
CA ASP A 248 6.12 -12.30 9.62
C ASP A 248 4.96 -12.91 8.82
N TYR A 249 4.11 -12.05 8.27
CA TYR A 249 2.95 -12.43 7.45
C TYR A 249 3.28 -13.38 6.28
N ARG A 250 4.49 -13.27 5.71
CA ARG A 250 4.91 -14.07 4.55
C ARG A 250 5.00 -15.56 4.84
N ALA A 251 5.16 -15.95 6.11
CA ALA A 251 5.15 -17.36 6.53
C ALA A 251 3.88 -18.10 6.12
N ASN A 252 2.76 -17.39 6.01
CA ASN A 252 1.46 -17.97 5.66
C ASN A 252 1.16 -17.93 4.15
N ARG A 253 2.09 -17.44 3.31
CA ARG A 253 1.85 -17.23 1.88
C ARG A 253 2.37 -18.36 1.03
N LYS A 254 1.46 -18.98 0.26
CA LYS A 254 1.81 -20.02 -0.75
C LYS A 254 2.61 -19.48 -1.94
N ASP A 255 2.62 -18.15 -2.13
CA ASP A 255 3.34 -17.50 -3.24
C ASP A 255 4.85 -17.73 -3.20
N PHE A 256 5.40 -18.10 -2.04
CA PHE A 256 6.83 -18.43 -1.86
C PHE A 256 7.17 -19.89 -2.12
N ALA A 257 6.24 -20.71 -2.61
CA ALA A 257 6.51 -22.07 -3.01
C ALA A 257 7.50 -22.13 -4.19
N THR A 258 8.35 -23.16 -4.21
CA THR A 258 9.39 -23.39 -5.23
C THR A 258 8.85 -23.24 -6.66
N ALA A 259 7.71 -23.86 -6.98
CA ALA A 259 7.11 -23.78 -8.32
C ALA A 259 6.78 -22.35 -8.73
N THR A 260 6.16 -21.57 -7.83
CA THR A 260 5.84 -20.17 -8.08
C THR A 260 7.09 -19.33 -8.30
N LEU A 261 8.09 -19.44 -7.40
CA LEU A 261 9.35 -18.70 -7.51
C LEU A 261 10.10 -19.05 -8.78
N THR A 262 10.13 -20.33 -9.19
CA THR A 262 10.77 -20.78 -10.43
C THR A 262 10.10 -20.16 -11.67
N GLY A 263 8.78 -20.23 -11.75
CA GLY A 263 8.03 -19.66 -12.87
C GLY A 263 8.18 -18.15 -12.97
N VAL A 264 8.14 -17.44 -11.85
CA VAL A 264 8.37 -15.99 -11.81
C VAL A 264 9.80 -15.64 -12.19
N ARG A 265 10.83 -16.35 -11.69
CA ARG A 265 12.24 -16.14 -12.05
C ARG A 265 12.48 -16.26 -13.55
N GLN A 266 11.88 -17.24 -14.22
CA GLN A 266 11.96 -17.39 -15.68
C GLN A 266 11.39 -16.18 -16.44
N LYS A 267 10.25 -15.65 -15.99
CA LYS A 267 9.66 -14.44 -16.56
C LYS A 267 10.53 -13.20 -16.29
N LEU A 268 11.04 -13.05 -15.07
CA LEU A 268 11.93 -11.95 -14.70
C LEU A 268 13.27 -11.96 -15.48
N ALA A 269 13.77 -13.13 -15.85
CA ALA A 269 14.95 -13.23 -16.72
C ALA A 269 14.69 -12.59 -18.10
N GLN A 270 13.49 -12.78 -18.66
CA GLN A 270 13.11 -12.12 -19.92
C GLN A 270 12.96 -10.59 -19.74
N VAL A 271 12.42 -10.13 -18.59
CA VAL A 271 12.36 -8.70 -18.27
C VAL A 271 13.76 -8.10 -18.23
N VAL A 272 14.70 -8.75 -17.55
CA VAL A 272 16.11 -8.29 -17.51
C VAL A 272 16.75 -8.28 -18.88
N ALA A 273 16.52 -9.30 -19.71
CA ALA A 273 17.06 -9.35 -21.08
C ALA A 273 16.52 -8.18 -21.94
N ARG A 274 15.26 -7.78 -21.76
CA ARG A 274 14.64 -6.71 -22.55
C ARG A 274 15.04 -5.31 -22.06
N PHE A 275 15.14 -5.07 -20.77
CA PHE A 275 15.33 -3.74 -20.19
C PHE A 275 16.72 -3.50 -19.59
N GLY A 276 17.52 -4.54 -19.41
CA GLY A 276 18.78 -4.47 -18.68
C GLY A 276 19.96 -3.91 -19.49
N GLY A 277 19.82 -3.80 -20.80
CA GLY A 277 20.93 -3.38 -21.68
C GLY A 277 22.13 -4.34 -21.58
N THR A 278 23.15 -3.97 -20.78
CA THR A 278 24.29 -4.85 -20.50
C THR A 278 23.95 -5.88 -19.42
N PRO A 279 24.23 -7.17 -19.63
CA PRO A 279 24.03 -8.18 -18.61
C PRO A 279 24.76 -7.83 -17.31
N THR A 280 24.06 -7.83 -16.19
CA THR A 280 24.65 -7.62 -14.86
C THR A 280 24.52 -8.86 -14.01
N THR A 281 25.61 -9.24 -13.35
CA THR A 281 25.64 -10.28 -12.32
C THR A 281 25.46 -9.71 -10.91
N ASP A 282 25.44 -8.37 -10.76
CA ASP A 282 25.21 -7.70 -9.48
C ASP A 282 23.72 -7.84 -9.08
N PRO A 283 23.42 -8.54 -7.98
CA PRO A 283 22.05 -8.70 -7.51
C PRO A 283 21.35 -7.37 -7.15
N ALA A 284 22.10 -6.37 -6.68
CA ALA A 284 21.55 -5.07 -6.32
C ALA A 284 21.12 -4.28 -7.56
N ALA A 285 21.95 -4.24 -8.59
CA ALA A 285 21.63 -3.62 -9.87
C ALA A 285 20.44 -4.32 -10.55
N ARG A 286 20.41 -5.66 -10.51
CA ARG A 286 19.27 -6.46 -11.00
C ARG A 286 17.98 -6.12 -10.28
N ALA A 287 18.00 -6.07 -8.95
CA ALA A 287 16.82 -5.72 -8.15
C ALA A 287 16.35 -4.29 -8.42
N ALA A 288 17.25 -3.33 -8.59
CA ALA A 288 16.93 -1.95 -8.92
C ALA A 288 16.25 -1.82 -10.29
N LEU A 289 16.77 -2.50 -11.31
CA LEU A 289 16.16 -2.58 -12.64
C LEU A 289 14.74 -3.15 -12.57
N LEU A 290 14.57 -4.31 -11.93
CA LEU A 290 13.27 -4.96 -11.79
C LEU A 290 12.29 -4.10 -11.01
N SER A 291 12.73 -3.47 -9.90
CA SER A 291 11.92 -2.53 -9.13
C SER A 291 11.41 -1.39 -9.99
N SER A 292 12.29 -0.78 -10.79
CA SER A 292 11.93 0.31 -11.70
C SER A 292 10.90 -0.14 -12.75
N VAL A 293 11.17 -1.24 -13.46
CA VAL A 293 10.28 -1.73 -14.53
C VAL A 293 8.91 -2.10 -14.00
N VAL A 294 8.86 -2.87 -12.91
CA VAL A 294 7.60 -3.37 -12.34
C VAL A 294 6.72 -2.23 -11.83
N GLN A 295 7.30 -1.25 -11.14
CA GLN A 295 6.54 -0.11 -10.63
C GLN A 295 6.08 0.82 -11.76
N ARG A 296 6.92 1.08 -12.77
CA ARG A 296 6.52 1.86 -13.95
C ARG A 296 5.40 1.18 -14.73
N TRP A 297 5.38 -0.16 -14.75
CA TRP A 297 4.29 -0.89 -15.37
C TRP A 297 2.96 -0.61 -14.65
N VAL A 298 2.92 -0.65 -13.32
CA VAL A 298 1.71 -0.30 -12.54
C VAL A 298 1.31 1.16 -12.80
N LEU A 299 2.27 2.08 -12.76
CA LEU A 299 2.06 3.51 -13.00
C LEU A 299 1.59 3.87 -14.42
N ALA A 300 1.74 2.95 -15.39
CA ALA A 300 1.28 3.13 -16.76
C ALA A 300 -0.22 2.90 -16.97
N HIS A 301 -0.93 2.42 -15.93
CA HIS A 301 -2.37 2.20 -16.01
C HIS A 301 -3.16 3.45 -15.62
N ASP A 302 -4.31 3.64 -16.29
CA ASP A 302 -5.22 4.74 -15.99
C ASP A 302 -5.66 4.74 -14.53
N HIS A 303 -5.92 5.94 -14.00
CA HIS A 303 -6.30 6.21 -12.61
C HIS A 303 -5.25 5.90 -11.55
N VAL A 304 -4.15 5.20 -11.84
CA VAL A 304 -3.10 4.94 -10.86
C VAL A 304 -2.37 6.24 -10.53
N ALA A 305 -2.55 6.75 -9.32
CA ALA A 305 -1.87 7.94 -8.84
C ALA A 305 -0.47 7.63 -8.33
N CYS A 306 -0.30 6.55 -7.57
CA CYS A 306 1.00 6.15 -7.06
C CYS A 306 1.06 4.66 -6.71
N VAL A 307 2.28 4.18 -6.55
CA VAL A 307 2.61 2.89 -5.95
C VAL A 307 3.19 3.12 -4.55
N ILE A 308 2.91 2.19 -3.61
CA ILE A 308 3.37 2.27 -2.23
C ILE A 308 4.21 1.04 -1.84
N PRO A 309 5.43 0.84 -2.43
CA PRO A 309 6.32 -0.21 -2.01
C PRO A 309 6.74 -0.04 -0.54
N GLY A 310 6.86 -1.16 0.18
CA GLY A 310 7.42 -1.17 1.52
C GLY A 310 8.94 -1.08 1.50
N PHE A 311 9.53 -0.63 2.61
CA PHE A 311 10.97 -0.55 2.83
C PHE A 311 11.30 -0.74 4.31
N ARG A 312 12.55 -1.13 4.64
CA ARG A 312 13.05 -1.26 6.01
C ARG A 312 14.41 -0.59 6.22
N ASN A 313 15.07 -0.17 5.13
CA ASN A 313 16.38 0.46 5.17
C ASN A 313 16.64 1.32 3.92
N ALA A 314 17.75 2.07 3.93
CA ALA A 314 18.13 2.96 2.84
C ALA A 314 18.37 2.23 1.51
N ALA A 315 18.89 1.00 1.51
CA ALA A 315 19.13 0.25 0.28
C ALA A 315 17.81 -0.11 -0.43
N GLN A 316 16.80 -0.56 0.34
CA GLN A 316 15.48 -0.84 -0.20
C GLN A 316 14.76 0.45 -0.67
N ALA A 317 14.89 1.54 0.10
CA ALA A 317 14.34 2.84 -0.29
C ALA A 317 14.96 3.32 -1.62
N ARG A 318 16.28 3.27 -1.77
CA ARG A 318 16.96 3.59 -3.05
C ARG A 318 16.46 2.72 -4.19
N CYS A 319 16.35 1.42 -3.98
CA CYS A 319 15.84 0.49 -4.99
C CYS A 319 14.43 0.88 -5.47
N ASN A 320 13.57 1.35 -4.57
CA ASN A 320 12.18 1.69 -4.87
C ASN A 320 12.02 3.01 -5.63
N VAL A 321 12.80 4.05 -5.31
CA VAL A 321 12.55 5.42 -5.81
C VAL A 321 12.88 5.66 -7.28
N HIS A 322 13.67 4.78 -7.91
CA HIS A 322 14.09 4.94 -9.31
C HIS A 322 12.90 5.06 -10.27
N ALA A 323 11.84 4.29 -10.07
CA ALA A 323 10.66 4.34 -10.94
C ALA A 323 10.02 5.74 -11.03
N GLY A 324 10.15 6.56 -9.99
CA GLY A 324 9.61 7.91 -9.94
C GLY A 324 10.39 8.95 -10.77
N SER A 325 11.63 8.65 -11.18
CA SER A 325 12.48 9.51 -12.02
C SER A 325 12.70 8.95 -13.42
N ASP A 326 12.65 7.62 -13.57
CA ASP A 326 12.84 6.98 -14.88
C ASP A 326 11.69 7.32 -15.85
N ALA A 327 11.98 7.35 -17.15
CA ALA A 327 10.96 7.59 -18.16
C ALA A 327 9.81 6.56 -18.08
N PRO A 328 8.55 6.95 -18.35
CA PRO A 328 7.46 5.99 -18.47
C PRO A 328 7.76 4.87 -19.45
N LEU A 329 7.18 3.69 -19.25
CA LEU A 329 7.28 2.59 -20.22
C LEU A 329 6.54 2.94 -21.51
N ALA A 330 7.09 2.52 -22.65
CA ALA A 330 6.37 2.60 -23.92
C ALA A 330 5.12 1.68 -23.89
N PRO A 331 4.02 2.05 -24.57
CA PRO A 331 2.80 1.23 -24.62
C PRO A 331 3.05 -0.22 -25.05
N ALA A 332 3.96 -0.46 -25.98
CA ALA A 332 4.37 -1.79 -26.41
C ALA A 332 5.03 -2.62 -25.31
N ASP A 333 5.81 -1.97 -24.43
CA ASP A 333 6.45 -2.62 -23.28
C ASP A 333 5.43 -2.94 -22.19
N VAL A 334 4.46 -2.07 -21.98
CA VAL A 334 3.34 -2.31 -21.03
C VAL A 334 2.52 -3.52 -21.48
N ALA A 335 2.19 -3.61 -22.78
CA ALA A 335 1.46 -4.74 -23.34
C ALA A 335 2.28 -6.03 -23.24
N TRP A 336 3.55 -6.00 -23.61
CA TRP A 336 4.45 -7.16 -23.55
C TRP A 336 4.59 -7.71 -22.12
N LEU A 337 4.76 -6.83 -21.11
CA LEU A 337 4.85 -7.23 -19.71
C LEU A 337 3.55 -7.90 -19.24
N ARG A 338 2.39 -7.35 -19.62
CA ARG A 338 1.09 -7.93 -19.32
C ARG A 338 0.96 -9.34 -19.90
N ASP A 339 1.29 -9.52 -21.18
CA ASP A 339 1.20 -10.82 -21.87
C ASP A 339 2.18 -11.84 -21.26
N LEU A 340 3.40 -11.41 -20.91
CA LEU A 340 4.41 -12.25 -20.26
C LEU A 340 3.91 -12.79 -18.90
N PHE A 341 3.20 -11.99 -18.12
CA PHE A 341 2.73 -12.38 -16.78
C PHE A 341 1.31 -12.94 -16.75
N ARG A 342 0.57 -12.87 -17.86
CA ARG A 342 -0.77 -13.48 -17.95
C ARG A 342 -0.73 -14.93 -17.48
N PRO A 343 -1.70 -15.37 -16.65
CA PRO A 343 -1.87 -16.79 -16.33
C PRO A 343 -2.08 -17.61 -17.60
N ALA A 344 -1.48 -18.81 -17.65
CA ALA A 344 -1.68 -19.76 -18.73
C ALA A 344 -3.09 -20.36 -18.71
#